data_93c0c45806159fb6d001a708401c779d
#
_entry.id   93c0c45806159fb6d001a708401c779d
#
_cell.length_a   1.000
_cell.length_b   1.000
_cell.length_c   1.000
_cell.angle_alpha   90.00
_cell.angle_beta   90.00
_cell.angle_gamma   90.00
#
_symmetry.space_group_name_H-M   'P 1'
#
loop_
_entity.id
_entity.type
_entity.pdbx_description
1 polymer ?
#
loop_
_entity_poly.entity_id
_entity_poly.type
_entity_poly.pdbx_seq_one_letter_code
_entity_poly.pdbx_strand_id
1 'polypeptide(L)'
;MGLAITNLVRYFAQRENTKTMKRFLQSFGLEQIPSDSIVIGNDLALISFNNKGLQNSVQHEPHKLNHAAICICTAGHCTLKINLQTYEIESPMLLTLMPGQIIESIDQSVNFDGHNIVLSKRFIEMLNLPGWQQQYMTLYNNPVNEIPADALRHLQIFYTILHKAASDEENPFRLQVIENLIRVFYYGGVSKFRKIDKGATPYKNSIVERFMELVQEHYREERLIGFYADKLCITPKYLSKLVKENTGRSAGEWIDSHVILEARAMLQSSDMTIQQIAASLNFPNQSFFGKYFKRATGLSPKQYRSSKGATNE
;
A
#
# COMPACT_ATOMS: atom_id res chain seq x y z
N MET A 1 -8.36 42.34 -17.64
CA MET A 1 -8.74 41.73 -16.36
C MET A 1 -8.88 40.20 -16.43
N GLY A 2 -9.35 39.62 -17.52
CA GLY A 2 -9.50 38.15 -17.63
C GLY A 2 -8.20 37.33 -17.63
N LEU A 3 -7.13 37.80 -18.23
CA LEU A 3 -5.84 37.06 -18.30
C LEU A 3 -5.14 36.94 -16.94
N ALA A 4 -5.29 37.92 -16.05
CA ALA A 4 -4.69 37.88 -14.71
C ALA A 4 -5.38 36.87 -13.79
N ILE A 5 -6.70 36.73 -13.90
CA ILE A 5 -7.49 35.75 -13.13
C ILE A 5 -7.18 34.33 -13.60
N THR A 6 -7.07 34.11 -14.91
CA THR A 6 -6.74 32.82 -15.49
C THR A 6 -5.34 32.35 -15.09
N ASN A 7 -4.37 33.28 -15.04
CA ASN A 7 -3.00 32.98 -14.58
C ASN A 7 -2.96 32.75 -13.06
N LEU A 8 -3.77 33.46 -12.27
CA LEU A 8 -3.87 33.25 -10.83
C LEU A 8 -4.52 31.88 -10.50
N VAL A 9 -5.56 31.51 -11.22
CA VAL A 9 -6.22 30.19 -11.07
C VAL A 9 -5.25 29.06 -11.49
N ARG A 10 -4.51 29.22 -12.58
CA ARG A 10 -3.44 28.28 -12.97
C ARG A 10 -2.32 28.21 -11.92
N TYR A 11 -1.92 29.33 -11.35
CA TYR A 11 -0.89 29.38 -10.31
C TYR A 11 -1.35 28.70 -9.01
N PHE A 12 -2.61 28.89 -8.60
CA PHE A 12 -3.18 28.21 -7.42
C PHE A 12 -3.43 26.72 -7.70
N ALA A 13 -3.90 26.35 -8.89
CA ALA A 13 -4.05 24.96 -9.29
C ALA A 13 -2.70 24.21 -9.32
N GLN A 14 -1.63 24.85 -9.80
CA GLN A 14 -0.28 24.29 -9.73
C GLN A 14 0.24 24.15 -8.29
N ARG A 15 -0.07 25.10 -7.40
CA ARG A 15 0.34 25.03 -5.98
C ARG A 15 -0.44 23.99 -5.18
N GLU A 16 -1.73 23.82 -5.43
CA GLU A 16 -2.52 22.71 -4.84
C GLU A 16 -2.04 21.35 -5.37
N ASN A 17 -1.77 21.26 -6.67
CA ASN A 17 -1.17 20.07 -7.25
C ASN A 17 0.18 19.72 -6.60
N THR A 18 1.01 20.72 -6.31
CA THR A 18 2.32 20.51 -5.68
C THR A 18 2.21 20.04 -4.22
N LYS A 19 1.26 20.54 -3.43
CA LYS A 19 1.00 20.06 -2.06
C LYS A 19 0.37 18.67 -2.03
N THR A 20 -0.58 18.42 -2.91
CA THR A 20 -1.23 17.13 -3.12
C THR A 20 -0.20 16.10 -3.58
N MET A 21 0.63 16.49 -4.54
CA MET A 21 1.73 15.70 -5.07
C MET A 21 2.76 15.35 -3.99
N LYS A 22 3.16 16.30 -3.12
CA LYS A 22 4.07 16.01 -2.00
C LYS A 22 3.46 15.04 -0.97
N ARG A 23 2.17 15.17 -0.64
CA ARG A 23 1.48 14.23 0.26
C ARG A 23 1.39 12.83 -0.35
N PHE A 24 1.15 12.77 -1.66
CA PHE A 24 1.10 11.52 -2.40
C PHE A 24 2.47 10.83 -2.41
N LEU A 25 3.56 11.56 -2.65
CA LEU A 25 4.93 11.08 -2.59
C LEU A 25 5.30 10.51 -1.22
N GLN A 26 5.02 11.25 -0.17
CA GLN A 26 5.29 10.82 1.21
C GLN A 26 4.56 9.51 1.56
N SER A 27 3.38 9.27 0.95
CA SER A 27 2.65 8.02 1.14
C SER A 27 3.24 6.82 0.39
N PHE A 28 4.18 7.06 -0.52
CA PHE A 28 4.92 6.04 -1.28
C PHE A 28 6.41 5.98 -0.94
N GLY A 29 6.87 6.79 0.03
CA GLY A 29 8.28 6.87 0.34
C GLY A 29 9.15 7.38 -0.81
N LEU A 30 8.58 8.18 -1.71
CA LEU A 30 9.29 8.82 -2.80
C LEU A 30 9.64 10.26 -2.40
N GLU A 31 10.91 10.63 -2.51
CA GLU A 31 11.37 12.00 -2.27
C GLU A 31 11.14 12.89 -3.50
N GLN A 32 11.19 12.32 -4.69
CA GLN A 32 11.00 13.01 -5.96
C GLN A 32 10.12 12.18 -6.90
N ILE A 33 9.29 12.87 -7.70
CA ILE A 33 8.52 12.26 -8.79
C ILE A 33 9.31 12.34 -10.08
N PRO A 34 9.39 11.26 -10.87
CA PRO A 34 9.86 11.31 -12.23
C PRO A 34 9.07 12.33 -13.06
N SER A 35 9.73 13.02 -13.98
CA SER A 35 9.16 14.15 -14.75
C SER A 35 8.00 13.77 -15.67
N ASP A 36 7.87 12.49 -16.02
CA ASP A 36 6.84 11.91 -16.87
C ASP A 36 5.64 11.34 -16.07
N SER A 37 5.63 11.53 -14.76
CA SER A 37 4.54 11.07 -13.91
C SER A 37 3.30 11.94 -14.07
N ILE A 38 2.14 11.28 -14.05
CA ILE A 38 0.84 11.94 -14.10
C ILE A 38 0.14 11.75 -12.77
N VAL A 39 -0.34 12.86 -12.19
CA VAL A 39 -1.13 12.83 -10.95
C VAL A 39 -2.47 13.51 -11.19
N ILE A 40 -3.54 12.82 -10.90
CA ILE A 40 -4.93 13.32 -11.06
C ILE A 40 -5.57 13.42 -9.66
N GLY A 41 -5.62 14.65 -9.16
CA GLY A 41 -6.14 14.94 -7.83
C GLY A 41 -5.41 14.14 -6.74
N ASN A 42 -6.18 13.58 -5.80
CA ASN A 42 -5.70 12.67 -4.76
C ASN A 42 -6.03 11.20 -5.06
N ASP A 43 -6.46 10.88 -6.28
CA ASP A 43 -7.12 9.63 -6.58
C ASP A 43 -6.32 8.69 -7.45
N LEU A 44 -5.52 9.22 -8.38
CA LEU A 44 -4.74 8.40 -9.31
C LEU A 44 -3.38 9.01 -9.57
N ALA A 45 -2.34 8.18 -9.58
CA ALA A 45 -1.05 8.54 -10.18
C ALA A 45 -0.52 7.41 -11.08
N LEU A 46 0.14 7.81 -12.14
CA LEU A 46 0.90 6.95 -13.04
C LEU A 46 2.36 7.36 -12.94
N ILE A 47 3.22 6.42 -12.55
CA ILE A 47 4.63 6.68 -12.28
C ILE A 47 5.45 5.65 -13.02
N SER A 48 6.33 6.08 -13.91
CA SER A 48 7.31 5.22 -14.57
C SER A 48 8.64 5.32 -13.85
N PHE A 49 9.20 4.18 -13.47
CA PHE A 49 10.54 4.09 -12.92
C PHE A 49 11.49 3.80 -14.06
N ASN A 50 12.22 4.77 -14.47
CA ASN A 50 13.34 4.57 -15.39
C ASN A 50 14.66 4.81 -14.65
N ASN A 51 15.68 4.10 -15.08
CA ASN A 51 17.01 3.93 -14.49
C ASN A 51 17.70 5.20 -13.93
N LYS A 52 17.17 6.39 -14.16
CA LYS A 52 17.84 7.67 -13.83
C LYS A 52 17.24 8.42 -12.64
N GLY A 53 16.02 8.06 -12.20
CA GLY A 53 15.27 8.85 -11.21
C GLY A 53 15.14 8.24 -9.83
N LEU A 54 15.28 6.93 -9.69
CA LEU A 54 14.95 6.22 -8.45
C LEU A 54 16.11 5.90 -7.54
N GLN A 55 17.34 5.83 -8.02
CA GLN A 55 18.49 5.49 -7.18
C GLN A 55 18.68 6.41 -5.96
N ASN A 56 18.15 7.65 -6.03
CA ASN A 56 18.20 8.62 -4.95
C ASN A 56 16.85 8.93 -4.32
N SER A 57 15.77 8.27 -4.74
CA SER A 57 14.40 8.66 -4.38
C SER A 57 13.67 7.62 -3.53
N VAL A 58 14.24 6.43 -3.35
CA VAL A 58 13.60 5.36 -2.56
C VAL A 58 14.01 5.53 -1.11
N GLN A 59 13.05 5.84 -0.26
CA GLN A 59 13.27 5.80 1.18
C GLN A 59 13.47 4.36 1.61
N HIS A 60 14.65 4.05 2.16
CA HIS A 60 14.93 2.75 2.80
C HIS A 60 14.22 2.60 4.16
N GLU A 61 13.51 3.63 4.61
CA GLU A 61 12.75 3.59 5.84
C GLU A 61 11.39 2.94 5.66
N PRO A 62 10.94 2.13 6.63
CA PRO A 62 9.60 1.56 6.57
C PRO A 62 8.54 2.66 6.55
N HIS A 63 7.66 2.63 5.57
CA HIS A 63 6.54 3.57 5.46
C HIS A 63 5.22 2.83 5.20
N LYS A 64 4.15 3.38 5.75
CA LYS A 64 2.81 2.83 5.59
C LYS A 64 2.15 3.38 4.34
N LEU A 65 1.63 2.49 3.50
CA LEU A 65 0.88 2.88 2.31
C LEU A 65 -0.53 3.35 2.66
N ASN A 66 -0.91 4.47 2.09
CA ASN A 66 -2.28 5.00 2.18
C ASN A 66 -3.11 4.74 0.91
N HIS A 67 -2.44 4.27 -0.16
CA HIS A 67 -3.02 4.01 -1.48
C HIS A 67 -2.72 2.57 -1.92
N ALA A 68 -3.52 2.04 -2.82
CA ALA A 68 -3.15 0.82 -3.54
C ALA A 68 -2.16 1.16 -4.67
N ALA A 69 -1.21 0.26 -4.92
CA ALA A 69 -0.30 0.37 -6.05
C ALA A 69 -0.22 -0.94 -6.83
N ILE A 70 -0.24 -0.83 -8.15
CA ILE A 70 -0.01 -1.91 -9.07
C ILE A 70 1.31 -1.61 -9.77
N CYS A 71 2.34 -2.39 -9.46
CA CYS A 71 3.69 -2.19 -9.99
C CYS A 71 3.97 -3.29 -11.02
N ILE A 72 4.21 -2.89 -12.26
CA ILE A 72 4.60 -3.77 -13.37
C ILE A 72 6.11 -3.67 -13.48
N CYS A 73 6.83 -4.66 -12.94
CA CYS A 73 8.30 -4.72 -13.03
C CYS A 73 8.70 -5.26 -14.38
N THR A 74 9.40 -4.47 -15.18
CA THR A 74 9.72 -4.75 -16.58
C THR A 74 11.16 -5.15 -16.81
N ALA A 75 12.08 -4.74 -15.93
CA ALA A 75 13.49 -5.11 -15.98
C ALA A 75 14.12 -5.05 -14.58
N GLY A 76 15.23 -5.78 -14.42
CA GLY A 76 16.01 -5.80 -13.18
C GLY A 76 15.36 -6.58 -12.05
N HIS A 77 15.90 -6.39 -10.85
CA HIS A 77 15.41 -7.00 -9.62
C HIS A 77 15.38 -5.99 -8.48
N CYS A 78 14.53 -6.24 -7.49
CA CYS A 78 14.54 -5.52 -6.23
C CYS A 78 14.16 -6.43 -5.07
N THR A 79 14.62 -6.08 -3.88
CA THR A 79 14.24 -6.74 -2.63
C THR A 79 13.41 -5.77 -1.81
N LEU A 80 12.17 -6.15 -1.56
CA LEU A 80 11.24 -5.39 -0.73
C LEU A 80 10.84 -6.19 0.50
N LYS A 81 10.67 -5.49 1.60
CA LYS A 81 10.01 -6.04 2.76
C LYS A 81 8.59 -5.47 2.84
N ILE A 82 7.62 -6.34 2.73
CA ILE A 82 6.21 -5.98 2.80
C ILE A 82 5.66 -6.53 4.11
N ASN A 83 5.19 -5.66 4.98
CA ASN A 83 4.89 -5.98 6.37
C ASN A 83 6.15 -6.58 7.05
N LEU A 84 6.19 -7.83 7.39
CA LEU A 84 7.35 -8.48 8.04
C LEU A 84 8.03 -9.51 7.13
N GLN A 85 7.56 -9.66 5.91
CA GLN A 85 8.02 -10.66 4.97
C GLN A 85 8.89 -10.02 3.89
N THR A 86 10.06 -10.61 3.64
CA THR A 86 10.94 -10.20 2.55
C THR A 86 10.53 -10.90 1.27
N TYR A 87 10.49 -10.13 0.18
CA TYR A 87 10.20 -10.59 -1.17
C TYR A 87 11.35 -10.21 -2.09
N GLU A 88 11.85 -11.19 -2.80
CA GLU A 88 12.77 -10.99 -3.92
C GLU A 88 11.93 -10.92 -5.20
N ILE A 89 12.06 -9.81 -5.92
CA ILE A 89 11.26 -9.51 -7.11
C ILE A 89 12.21 -9.44 -8.27
N GLU A 90 12.06 -10.39 -9.19
CA GLU A 90 12.82 -10.44 -10.43
C GLU A 90 11.86 -10.27 -11.61
N SER A 91 12.20 -9.36 -12.53
CA SER A 91 11.38 -9.09 -13.72
C SER A 91 11.31 -10.34 -14.63
N PRO A 92 10.12 -10.64 -15.23
CA PRO A 92 8.86 -9.89 -15.19
C PRO A 92 7.94 -10.25 -14.01
N MET A 93 7.52 -9.27 -13.24
CA MET A 93 6.67 -9.46 -12.07
C MET A 93 5.57 -8.41 -11.97
N LEU A 94 4.43 -8.78 -11.40
CA LEU A 94 3.35 -7.89 -11.00
C LEU A 94 3.31 -7.82 -9.47
N LEU A 95 3.63 -6.65 -8.93
CA LEU A 95 3.52 -6.39 -7.51
C LEU A 95 2.25 -5.58 -7.27
N THR A 96 1.38 -6.05 -6.38
CA THR A 96 0.16 -5.35 -6.00
C THR A 96 0.20 -5.03 -4.51
N LEU A 97 0.31 -3.77 -4.20
CA LEU A 97 0.40 -3.27 -2.83
C LEU A 97 -0.94 -2.67 -2.42
N MET A 98 -1.34 -2.91 -1.18
CA MET A 98 -2.64 -2.50 -0.67
C MET A 98 -2.50 -1.46 0.45
N PRO A 99 -3.50 -0.57 0.64
CA PRO A 99 -3.51 0.37 1.75
C PRO A 99 -3.32 -0.34 3.09
N GLY A 100 -2.55 0.27 3.97
CA GLY A 100 -2.24 -0.26 5.30
C GLY A 100 -1.03 -1.20 5.35
N GLN A 101 -0.51 -1.68 4.22
CA GLN A 101 0.77 -2.39 4.20
C GLN A 101 1.93 -1.44 4.49
N ILE A 102 2.95 -1.94 5.15
CA ILE A 102 4.21 -1.22 5.35
C ILE A 102 5.25 -1.80 4.41
N ILE A 103 5.91 -0.91 3.70
CA ILE A 103 6.96 -1.25 2.74
C ILE A 103 8.28 -0.70 3.23
N GLU A 104 9.32 -1.50 3.08
CA GLU A 104 10.71 -1.12 3.27
C GLU A 104 11.48 -1.62 2.03
N SER A 105 12.09 -0.70 1.29
CA SER A 105 12.99 -1.06 0.21
C SER A 105 14.34 -1.47 0.80
N ILE A 106 14.83 -2.66 0.45
CA ILE A 106 16.11 -3.18 0.96
C ILE A 106 17.20 -2.96 -0.07
N ASP A 107 16.93 -3.38 -1.32
CA ASP A 107 17.88 -3.31 -2.42
C ASP A 107 17.17 -3.24 -3.76
N GLN A 108 17.85 -2.68 -4.76
CA GLN A 108 17.40 -2.73 -6.15
C GLN A 108 18.58 -2.68 -7.11
N SER A 109 18.44 -3.39 -8.23
CA SER A 109 19.44 -3.38 -9.29
C SER A 109 19.48 -2.06 -10.04
N VAL A 110 20.64 -1.71 -10.59
CA VAL A 110 20.84 -0.48 -11.39
C VAL A 110 19.92 -0.40 -12.61
N ASN A 111 19.56 -1.53 -13.18
CA ASN A 111 18.68 -1.64 -14.35
C ASN A 111 17.21 -1.92 -13.98
N PHE A 112 16.82 -1.70 -12.69
CA PHE A 112 15.44 -1.85 -12.29
C PHE A 112 14.54 -0.85 -13.02
N ASP A 113 13.50 -1.36 -13.66
CA ASP A 113 12.55 -0.57 -14.45
C ASP A 113 11.13 -1.09 -14.29
N GLY A 114 10.16 -0.18 -14.40
CA GLY A 114 8.77 -0.56 -14.26
C GLY A 114 7.80 0.61 -14.28
N HIS A 115 6.53 0.26 -14.13
CA HIS A 115 5.43 1.21 -14.15
C HIS A 115 4.53 1.01 -12.92
N ASN A 116 4.12 2.09 -12.29
CA ASN A 116 3.18 2.07 -11.18
C ASN A 116 1.88 2.77 -11.53
N ILE A 117 0.78 2.09 -11.20
CA ILE A 117 -0.57 2.65 -11.21
C ILE A 117 -0.99 2.74 -9.74
N VAL A 118 -1.16 3.95 -9.26
CA VAL A 118 -1.49 4.21 -7.87
C VAL A 118 -2.91 4.72 -7.76
N LEU A 119 -3.70 4.11 -6.87
CA LEU A 119 -5.13 4.37 -6.74
C LEU A 119 -5.49 4.67 -5.28
N SER A 120 -6.26 5.73 -5.04
CA SER A 120 -6.84 5.98 -3.72
C SER A 120 -7.92 4.95 -3.38
N LYS A 121 -8.16 4.75 -2.07
CA LYS A 121 -9.28 3.93 -1.61
C LYS A 121 -10.61 4.45 -2.18
N ARG A 122 -10.82 5.77 -2.16
CA ARG A 122 -12.01 6.42 -2.70
C ARG A 122 -12.21 6.12 -4.19
N PHE A 123 -11.14 6.18 -4.99
CA PHE A 123 -11.22 5.89 -6.43
C PHE A 123 -11.62 4.43 -6.69
N ILE A 124 -11.03 3.49 -5.95
CA ILE A 124 -11.36 2.06 -6.05
C ILE A 124 -12.83 1.81 -5.68
N GLU A 125 -13.32 2.44 -4.62
CA GLU A 125 -14.73 2.35 -4.20
C GLU A 125 -15.68 2.90 -5.27
N MET A 126 -15.34 4.04 -5.90
CA MET A 126 -16.12 4.61 -7.02
C MET A 126 -16.21 3.67 -8.22
N LEU A 127 -15.18 2.87 -8.46
CA LEU A 127 -15.20 1.89 -9.56
C LEU A 127 -16.24 0.77 -9.33
N ASN A 128 -16.71 0.56 -8.13
CA ASN A 128 -17.70 -0.47 -7.75
C ASN A 128 -17.40 -1.84 -8.40
N LEU A 129 -16.18 -2.33 -8.21
CA LEU A 129 -15.68 -3.55 -8.83
C LEU A 129 -16.30 -4.78 -8.17
N PRO A 130 -17.00 -5.66 -8.91
CA PRO A 130 -17.59 -6.87 -8.36
C PRO A 130 -16.53 -7.79 -7.74
N GLY A 131 -16.77 -8.27 -6.51
CA GLY A 131 -15.83 -9.16 -5.80
C GLY A 131 -14.52 -8.49 -5.41
N TRP A 132 -14.42 -7.15 -5.48
CA TRP A 132 -13.23 -6.41 -5.09
C TRP A 132 -12.78 -6.77 -3.68
N GLN A 133 -13.69 -6.87 -2.80
CA GLN A 133 -13.48 -7.20 -1.41
C GLN A 133 -12.76 -8.54 -1.23
N GLN A 134 -13.24 -9.57 -1.91
CA GLN A 134 -12.59 -10.88 -1.92
C GLN A 134 -11.17 -10.80 -2.53
N GLN A 135 -11.04 -9.99 -3.58
CA GLN A 135 -9.76 -9.74 -4.25
C GLN A 135 -8.78 -8.98 -3.34
N TYR A 136 -9.27 -8.01 -2.57
CA TYR A 136 -8.44 -7.21 -1.66
C TYR A 136 -7.61 -8.10 -0.74
N MET A 137 -8.25 -9.06 -0.06
CA MET A 137 -7.56 -9.96 0.87
C MET A 137 -6.54 -10.86 0.17
N THR A 138 -6.88 -11.35 -1.01
CA THR A 138 -5.94 -12.17 -1.80
C THR A 138 -4.73 -11.36 -2.21
N LEU A 139 -4.91 -10.10 -2.65
CA LEU A 139 -3.83 -9.18 -3.02
C LEU A 139 -2.98 -8.78 -1.82
N TYR A 140 -3.62 -8.53 -0.69
CA TYR A 140 -2.92 -8.19 0.54
C TYR A 140 -1.99 -9.31 1.02
N ASN A 141 -2.43 -10.57 0.91
CA ASN A 141 -1.65 -11.74 1.34
C ASN A 141 -0.65 -12.24 0.31
N ASN A 142 -0.90 -12.02 -0.98
CA ASN A 142 -0.06 -12.46 -2.08
C ASN A 142 0.27 -11.25 -2.99
N PRO A 143 1.14 -10.35 -2.52
CA PRO A 143 1.42 -9.10 -3.23
C PRO A 143 2.24 -9.30 -4.50
N VAL A 144 3.03 -10.38 -4.61
CA VAL A 144 3.95 -10.65 -5.71
C VAL A 144 3.41 -11.78 -6.58
N ASN A 145 3.31 -11.55 -7.88
CA ASN A 145 2.83 -12.52 -8.84
C ASN A 145 3.74 -12.54 -10.08
N GLU A 146 4.18 -13.72 -10.46
CA GLU A 146 4.90 -13.91 -11.72
C GLU A 146 4.01 -13.58 -12.90
N ILE A 147 4.59 -12.97 -13.92
CA ILE A 147 3.90 -12.61 -15.16
C ILE A 147 4.51 -13.43 -16.31
N PRO A 148 3.71 -14.21 -17.05
CA PRO A 148 4.16 -14.80 -18.30
C PRO A 148 4.64 -13.71 -19.28
N ALA A 149 5.67 -14.01 -20.08
CA ALA A 149 6.30 -13.02 -20.96
C ALA A 149 5.32 -12.38 -21.98
N ASP A 150 4.35 -13.15 -22.47
CA ASP A 150 3.28 -12.65 -23.34
C ASP A 150 2.34 -11.68 -22.60
N ALA A 151 2.07 -11.94 -21.33
CA ALA A 151 1.23 -11.05 -20.51
C ALA A 151 1.94 -9.73 -20.16
N LEU A 152 3.26 -9.73 -19.96
CA LEU A 152 4.03 -8.50 -19.74
C LEU A 152 3.82 -7.49 -20.88
N ARG A 153 3.91 -7.95 -22.13
CA ARG A 153 3.68 -7.10 -23.31
C ARG A 153 2.29 -6.46 -23.29
N HIS A 154 1.26 -7.22 -22.93
CA HIS A 154 -0.11 -6.70 -22.83
C HIS A 154 -0.25 -5.66 -21.71
N LEU A 155 0.42 -5.87 -20.57
CA LEU A 155 0.42 -4.93 -19.45
C LEU A 155 1.13 -3.61 -19.81
N GLN A 156 2.24 -3.67 -20.54
CA GLN A 156 2.94 -2.48 -21.02
C GLN A 156 2.11 -1.69 -22.04
N ILE A 157 1.43 -2.37 -22.97
CA ILE A 157 0.50 -1.73 -23.91
C ILE A 157 -0.66 -1.08 -23.12
N PHE A 158 -1.23 -1.79 -22.16
CA PHE A 158 -2.28 -1.25 -21.31
C PHE A 158 -1.82 0.01 -20.57
N TYR A 159 -0.63 -0.02 -19.94
CA TYR A 159 -0.08 1.15 -19.26
C TYR A 159 0.11 2.33 -20.20
N THR A 160 0.61 2.10 -21.42
CA THR A 160 0.78 3.13 -22.45
C THR A 160 -0.56 3.79 -22.83
N ILE A 161 -1.60 2.97 -23.01
CA ILE A 161 -2.96 3.49 -23.32
C ILE A 161 -3.51 4.29 -22.15
N LEU A 162 -3.36 3.78 -20.92
CA LEU A 162 -3.81 4.47 -19.72
C LEU A 162 -3.07 5.79 -19.52
N HIS A 163 -1.75 5.80 -19.71
CA HIS A 163 -0.92 6.98 -19.60
C HIS A 163 -1.33 8.04 -20.65
N LYS A 164 -1.54 7.62 -21.90
CA LYS A 164 -2.02 8.52 -22.97
C LYS A 164 -3.39 9.12 -22.63
N ALA A 165 -4.33 8.30 -22.17
CA ALA A 165 -5.64 8.78 -21.76
C ALA A 165 -5.56 9.75 -20.56
N ALA A 166 -4.67 9.46 -19.63
CA ALA A 166 -4.44 10.30 -18.46
C ALA A 166 -3.71 11.63 -18.78
N SER A 167 -2.94 11.70 -19.87
CA SER A 167 -2.27 12.92 -20.35
C SER A 167 -3.18 13.86 -21.14
N ASP A 168 -4.32 13.38 -21.63
CA ASP A 168 -5.22 14.15 -22.48
C ASP A 168 -6.12 15.07 -21.63
N GLU A 169 -5.57 16.23 -21.25
CA GLU A 169 -6.27 17.22 -20.43
C GLU A 169 -7.43 17.90 -21.13
N GLU A 170 -7.44 17.92 -22.46
CA GLU A 170 -8.48 18.54 -23.28
C GLU A 170 -9.73 17.65 -23.41
N ASN A 171 -9.63 16.36 -23.09
CA ASN A 171 -10.74 15.44 -23.22
C ASN A 171 -11.74 15.61 -22.06
N PRO A 172 -12.97 16.05 -22.32
CA PRO A 172 -13.98 16.26 -21.28
C PRO A 172 -14.40 14.94 -20.59
N PHE A 173 -14.13 13.79 -21.20
CA PHE A 173 -14.40 12.45 -20.67
C PHE A 173 -13.16 11.74 -20.12
N ARG A 174 -12.07 12.48 -19.89
CA ARG A 174 -10.78 11.92 -19.43
C ARG A 174 -10.94 10.97 -18.26
N LEU A 175 -11.65 11.35 -17.21
CA LEU A 175 -11.86 10.53 -16.02
C LEU A 175 -12.65 9.26 -16.33
N GLN A 176 -13.72 9.34 -17.12
CA GLN A 176 -14.53 8.19 -17.51
C GLN A 176 -13.72 7.19 -18.35
N VAL A 177 -12.85 7.68 -19.24
CA VAL A 177 -11.94 6.82 -20.01
C VAL A 177 -11.00 6.07 -19.08
N ILE A 178 -10.37 6.76 -18.12
CA ILE A 178 -9.47 6.17 -17.13
C ILE A 178 -10.20 5.13 -16.29
N GLU A 179 -11.37 5.45 -15.74
CA GLU A 179 -12.18 4.52 -14.96
C GLU A 179 -12.48 3.24 -15.73
N ASN A 180 -12.89 3.36 -16.99
CA ASN A 180 -13.20 2.20 -17.83
C ASN A 180 -11.95 1.39 -18.17
N LEU A 181 -10.81 2.01 -18.41
CA LEU A 181 -9.54 1.31 -18.59
C LEU A 181 -9.15 0.52 -17.34
N ILE A 182 -9.27 1.09 -16.14
CA ILE A 182 -9.01 0.37 -14.89
C ILE A 182 -10.00 -0.79 -14.69
N ARG A 183 -11.27 -0.65 -15.07
CA ARG A 183 -12.25 -1.75 -15.08
C ARG A 183 -11.82 -2.87 -16.03
N VAL A 184 -11.39 -2.52 -17.26
CA VAL A 184 -10.87 -3.51 -18.24
C VAL A 184 -9.66 -4.25 -17.65
N PHE A 185 -8.74 -3.53 -17.02
CA PHE A 185 -7.60 -4.14 -16.35
C PHE A 185 -8.03 -5.12 -15.25
N TYR A 186 -8.98 -4.71 -14.41
CA TYR A 186 -9.52 -5.55 -13.34
C TYR A 186 -10.15 -6.84 -13.89
N TYR A 187 -11.05 -6.72 -14.88
CA TYR A 187 -11.73 -7.89 -15.44
C TYR A 187 -10.83 -8.77 -16.29
N GLY A 188 -9.93 -8.19 -17.07
CA GLY A 188 -9.08 -8.91 -18.01
C GLY A 188 -7.76 -9.40 -17.44
N GLY A 189 -7.14 -8.61 -16.58
CA GLY A 189 -5.82 -8.88 -16.03
C GLY A 189 -5.87 -9.65 -14.71
N VAL A 190 -6.54 -9.07 -13.74
CA VAL A 190 -6.57 -9.62 -12.36
C VAL A 190 -7.25 -10.99 -12.31
N SER A 191 -8.27 -11.23 -13.15
CA SER A 191 -8.99 -12.51 -13.18
C SER A 191 -8.17 -13.67 -13.76
N LYS A 192 -7.23 -13.40 -14.69
CA LYS A 192 -6.40 -14.44 -15.32
C LYS A 192 -5.25 -14.93 -14.43
N PHE A 193 -4.73 -14.05 -13.58
CA PHE A 193 -3.63 -14.38 -12.66
C PHE A 193 -4.10 -15.06 -11.38
N ARG A 194 -5.41 -15.42 -11.27
CA ARG A 194 -5.98 -15.93 -10.03
C ARG A 194 -6.90 -17.12 -10.21
N LYS A 195 -6.65 -18.11 -9.38
CA LYS A 195 -7.68 -19.09 -9.02
C LYS A 195 -8.70 -18.36 -8.13
N ILE A 196 -9.84 -17.97 -8.72
CA ILE A 196 -10.98 -17.47 -7.93
C ILE A 196 -11.43 -18.64 -7.07
N ASP A 197 -11.28 -18.51 -5.77
CA ASP A 197 -11.80 -19.51 -4.84
C ASP A 197 -13.33 -19.46 -4.91
N LYS A 198 -13.90 -20.51 -5.56
CA LYS A 198 -15.35 -20.64 -5.78
C LYS A 198 -16.15 -20.92 -4.49
N GLY A 199 -15.48 -21.05 -3.35
CA GLY A 199 -16.09 -21.45 -2.08
C GLY A 199 -16.42 -20.32 -1.10
N ALA A 200 -15.97 -19.09 -1.32
CA ALA A 200 -16.21 -17.99 -0.39
C ALA A 200 -17.60 -17.36 -0.63
N THR A 201 -18.43 -17.30 0.42
CA THR A 201 -19.71 -16.60 0.35
C THR A 201 -19.50 -15.10 0.54
N PRO A 202 -20.23 -14.22 -0.19
CA PRO A 202 -20.08 -12.75 -0.07
C PRO A 202 -20.19 -12.23 1.36
N TYR A 203 -21.04 -12.84 2.17
CA TYR A 203 -21.27 -12.46 3.58
C TYR A 203 -20.02 -12.68 4.46
N LYS A 204 -19.33 -13.81 4.32
CA LYS A 204 -18.14 -14.10 5.13
C LYS A 204 -17.00 -13.15 4.82
N ASN A 205 -16.86 -12.79 3.57
CA ASN A 205 -15.82 -11.85 3.14
C ASN A 205 -16.08 -10.44 3.69
N SER A 206 -17.32 -9.96 3.69
CA SER A 206 -17.66 -8.65 4.23
C SER A 206 -17.35 -8.49 5.73
N ILE A 207 -17.48 -9.57 6.53
CA ILE A 207 -17.10 -9.55 7.94
C ILE A 207 -15.58 -9.42 8.10
N VAL A 208 -14.81 -10.21 7.34
CA VAL A 208 -13.34 -10.15 7.42
C VAL A 208 -12.81 -8.79 7.00
N GLU A 209 -13.38 -8.20 5.99
CA GLU A 209 -13.04 -6.86 5.53
C GLU A 209 -13.36 -5.79 6.56
N ARG A 210 -14.57 -5.84 7.10
CA ARG A 210 -14.96 -4.90 8.16
C ARG A 210 -14.08 -5.07 9.39
N PHE A 211 -13.64 -6.29 9.71
CA PHE A 211 -12.63 -6.54 10.72
C PHE A 211 -11.32 -5.83 10.38
N MET A 212 -10.82 -5.93 9.14
CA MET A 212 -9.58 -5.28 8.73
C MET A 212 -9.68 -3.75 8.80
N GLU A 213 -10.80 -3.18 8.36
CA GLU A 213 -11.06 -1.74 8.50
C GLU A 213 -11.04 -1.33 9.97
N LEU A 214 -11.74 -2.05 10.83
CA LEU A 214 -11.76 -1.78 12.27
C LEU A 214 -10.36 -1.92 12.90
N VAL A 215 -9.56 -2.88 12.45
CA VAL A 215 -8.16 -2.99 12.90
C VAL A 215 -7.38 -1.76 12.49
N GLN A 216 -7.48 -1.30 11.24
CA GLN A 216 -6.80 -0.07 10.78
C GLN A 216 -7.24 1.18 11.56
N GLU A 217 -8.51 1.25 11.95
CA GLU A 217 -9.05 2.37 12.72
C GLU A 217 -8.64 2.36 14.19
N HIS A 218 -8.56 1.16 14.81
CA HIS A 218 -8.50 1.03 16.26
C HIS A 218 -7.26 0.31 16.82
N TYR A 219 -6.34 -0.22 16.00
CA TYR A 219 -5.19 -1.01 16.49
C TYR A 219 -4.31 -0.30 17.52
N ARG A 220 -4.27 1.04 17.50
CA ARG A 220 -3.49 1.82 18.47
C ARG A 220 -4.06 1.74 19.88
N GLU A 221 -5.37 1.67 19.98
CA GLU A 221 -6.13 1.74 21.21
C GLU A 221 -6.58 0.37 21.69
N GLU A 222 -7.02 -0.48 20.75
CA GLU A 222 -7.68 -1.75 21.03
C GLU A 222 -6.92 -2.95 20.46
N ARG A 223 -6.58 -3.89 21.33
CA ARG A 223 -5.84 -5.11 20.97
C ARG A 223 -6.63 -6.41 21.21
N LEU A 224 -7.74 -6.32 21.92
CA LEU A 224 -8.55 -7.49 22.25
C LEU A 224 -9.49 -7.84 21.12
N ILE A 225 -9.48 -9.10 20.70
CA ILE A 225 -10.39 -9.61 19.65
C ILE A 225 -11.86 -9.37 20.02
N GLY A 226 -12.18 -9.35 21.32
CA GLY A 226 -13.53 -9.08 21.82
C GLY A 226 -14.10 -7.76 21.31
N PHE A 227 -13.33 -6.67 21.38
CA PHE A 227 -13.74 -5.36 20.87
C PHE A 227 -14.20 -5.42 19.40
N TYR A 228 -13.41 -6.05 18.55
CA TYR A 228 -13.72 -6.19 17.13
C TYR A 228 -14.92 -7.09 16.88
N ALA A 229 -15.03 -8.18 17.63
CA ALA A 229 -16.14 -9.09 17.53
C ALA A 229 -17.46 -8.42 17.95
N ASP A 230 -17.45 -7.63 19.02
CA ASP A 230 -18.62 -6.86 19.49
C ASP A 230 -19.05 -5.82 18.44
N LYS A 231 -18.10 -5.09 17.84
CA LYS A 231 -18.38 -4.16 16.73
C LYS A 231 -19.01 -4.83 15.51
N LEU A 232 -18.68 -6.11 15.29
CA LEU A 232 -19.20 -6.92 14.17
C LEU A 232 -20.44 -7.73 14.55
N CYS A 233 -20.93 -7.62 15.79
CA CYS A 233 -22.08 -8.37 16.34
C CYS A 233 -21.91 -9.90 16.20
N ILE A 234 -20.69 -10.42 16.40
CA ILE A 234 -20.35 -11.86 16.36
C ILE A 234 -19.48 -12.25 17.56
N THR A 235 -19.32 -13.56 17.77
CA THR A 235 -18.45 -14.03 18.85
C THR A 235 -16.97 -13.94 18.50
N PRO A 236 -16.06 -13.69 19.48
CA PRO A 236 -14.61 -13.68 19.25
C PRO A 236 -14.07 -14.99 18.64
N LYS A 237 -14.65 -16.12 19.03
CA LYS A 237 -14.30 -17.44 18.50
C LYS A 237 -14.66 -17.56 17.01
N TYR A 238 -15.84 -17.08 16.64
CA TYR A 238 -16.28 -17.11 15.24
C TYR A 238 -15.46 -16.15 14.39
N LEU A 239 -15.19 -14.93 14.87
CA LEU A 239 -14.31 -13.98 14.19
C LEU A 239 -12.92 -14.58 13.97
N SER A 240 -12.28 -15.15 15.00
CA SER A 240 -10.95 -15.75 14.90
C SER A 240 -10.89 -16.87 13.88
N LYS A 241 -11.92 -17.74 13.86
CA LYS A 241 -12.04 -18.81 12.88
C LYS A 241 -12.16 -18.26 11.46
N LEU A 242 -13.07 -17.30 11.27
CA LEU A 242 -13.38 -16.72 9.97
C LEU A 242 -12.16 -16.00 9.37
N VAL A 243 -11.47 -15.18 10.18
CA VAL A 243 -10.25 -14.47 9.75
C VAL A 243 -9.19 -15.49 9.36
N LYS A 244 -8.94 -16.53 10.15
CA LYS A 244 -7.93 -17.55 9.87
C LYS A 244 -8.24 -18.34 8.59
N GLU A 245 -9.50 -18.73 8.38
CA GLU A 245 -9.91 -19.46 7.17
C GLU A 245 -9.76 -18.62 5.89
N ASN A 246 -9.98 -17.31 5.97
CA ASN A 246 -9.92 -16.43 4.79
C ASN A 246 -8.54 -15.83 4.54
N THR A 247 -7.69 -15.71 5.59
CA THR A 247 -6.40 -15.00 5.48
C THR A 247 -5.19 -15.87 5.77
N GLY A 248 -5.40 -17.07 6.27
CA GLY A 248 -4.33 -17.95 6.75
C GLY A 248 -3.73 -17.52 8.10
N ARG A 249 -4.08 -16.33 8.63
CA ARG A 249 -3.54 -15.74 9.87
C ARG A 249 -4.67 -15.54 10.88
N SER A 250 -4.35 -15.66 12.16
CA SER A 250 -5.34 -15.40 13.22
C SER A 250 -5.68 -13.90 13.32
N ALA A 251 -6.86 -13.57 13.84
CA ALA A 251 -7.26 -12.18 14.08
C ALA A 251 -6.28 -11.45 15.02
N GLY A 252 -5.74 -12.15 16.03
CA GLY A 252 -4.72 -11.59 16.92
C GLY A 252 -3.41 -11.24 16.19
N GLU A 253 -2.93 -12.12 15.30
CA GLU A 253 -1.73 -11.84 14.48
C GLU A 253 -1.94 -10.65 13.54
N TRP A 254 -3.16 -10.42 13.07
CA TRP A 254 -3.50 -9.23 12.29
C TRP A 254 -3.39 -7.96 13.13
N ILE A 255 -4.00 -7.93 14.31
CA ILE A 255 -3.92 -6.79 15.23
C ILE A 255 -2.46 -6.55 15.63
N ASP A 256 -1.76 -7.60 16.08
CA ASP A 256 -0.36 -7.53 16.50
C ASP A 256 0.53 -6.96 15.36
N SER A 257 0.31 -7.37 14.11
CA SER A 257 1.11 -6.89 13.00
C SER A 257 0.99 -5.38 12.79
N HIS A 258 -0.22 -4.81 12.89
CA HIS A 258 -0.42 -3.36 12.75
C HIS A 258 0.26 -2.58 13.89
N VAL A 259 0.12 -3.05 15.13
CA VAL A 259 0.77 -2.43 16.29
C VAL A 259 2.29 -2.47 16.17
N ILE A 260 2.85 -3.61 15.79
CA ILE A 260 4.31 -3.78 15.65
C ILE A 260 4.86 -2.94 14.51
N LEU A 261 4.14 -2.85 13.38
CA LEU A 261 4.56 -2.04 12.25
C LEU A 261 4.60 -0.55 12.60
N GLU A 262 3.57 -0.06 13.28
CA GLU A 262 3.56 1.32 13.76
C GLU A 262 4.67 1.58 14.77
N ALA A 263 4.87 0.65 15.72
CA ALA A 263 5.96 0.75 16.69
C ALA A 263 7.34 0.82 16.02
N ARG A 264 7.57 0.02 14.95
CA ARG A 264 8.81 0.08 14.17
C ARG A 264 8.99 1.43 13.48
N ALA A 265 7.94 1.93 12.81
CA ALA A 265 7.97 3.23 12.17
C ALA A 265 8.31 4.34 13.18
N MET A 266 7.63 4.35 14.35
CA MET A 266 7.91 5.33 15.41
C MET A 266 9.33 5.20 15.98
N LEU A 267 9.84 3.99 16.15
CA LEU A 267 11.20 3.76 16.66
C LEU A 267 12.28 4.24 15.70
N GLN A 268 12.01 4.26 14.40
CA GLN A 268 12.98 4.60 13.35
C GLN A 268 12.89 6.05 12.86
N SER A 269 11.67 6.59 12.77
CA SER A 269 11.40 7.87 12.12
C SER A 269 10.97 8.99 13.08
N SER A 270 11.02 8.77 14.39
CA SER A 270 10.67 9.82 15.37
C SER A 270 11.67 9.91 16.52
N ASP A 271 11.79 11.12 17.09
CA ASP A 271 12.57 11.40 18.31
C ASP A 271 11.84 10.99 19.59
N MET A 272 10.69 10.35 19.48
CA MET A 272 9.92 9.91 20.64
C MET A 272 10.71 8.92 21.49
N THR A 273 10.66 9.10 22.81
CA THR A 273 11.21 8.11 23.74
C THR A 273 10.42 6.80 23.66
N ILE A 274 11.03 5.68 24.06
CA ILE A 274 10.33 4.38 24.10
C ILE A 274 9.09 4.43 24.99
N GLN A 275 9.13 5.23 26.05
CA GLN A 275 7.97 5.47 26.93
C GLN A 275 6.86 6.23 26.22
N GLN A 276 7.19 7.26 25.44
CA GLN A 276 6.21 8.00 24.64
C GLN A 276 5.58 7.13 23.57
N ILE A 277 6.37 6.28 22.89
CA ILE A 277 5.85 5.31 21.92
C ILE A 277 4.92 4.30 22.59
N ALA A 278 5.29 3.78 23.77
CA ALA A 278 4.43 2.88 24.52
C ALA A 278 3.09 3.55 24.88
N ALA A 279 3.12 4.81 25.30
CA ALA A 279 1.92 5.57 25.63
C ALA A 279 1.05 5.85 24.37
N SER A 280 1.66 6.25 23.26
CA SER A 280 0.94 6.54 22.00
C SER A 280 0.26 5.29 21.38
N LEU A 281 0.78 4.11 21.71
CA LEU A 281 0.21 2.82 21.32
C LEU A 281 -0.64 2.19 22.42
N ASN A 282 -1.05 2.98 23.42
CA ASN A 282 -1.92 2.56 24.51
C ASN A 282 -1.42 1.33 25.28
N PHE A 283 -0.10 1.24 25.54
CA PHE A 283 0.46 0.23 26.45
C PHE A 283 0.44 0.75 27.89
N PRO A 284 0.16 -0.11 28.88
CA PRO A 284 0.14 0.28 30.29
C PRO A 284 1.45 0.92 30.77
N ASN A 285 2.58 0.46 30.24
CA ASN A 285 3.90 1.03 30.49
C ASN A 285 4.93 0.50 29.48
N GLN A 286 6.14 1.10 29.53
CA GLN A 286 7.25 0.75 28.65
C GLN A 286 7.68 -0.73 28.76
N SER A 287 7.56 -1.36 29.93
CA SER A 287 7.97 -2.75 30.14
C SER A 287 7.05 -3.74 29.42
N PHE A 288 5.73 -3.49 29.45
CA PHE A 288 4.77 -4.27 28.66
C PHE A 288 4.99 -4.11 27.17
N PHE A 289 5.18 -2.88 26.70
CA PHE A 289 5.55 -2.62 25.32
C PHE A 289 6.82 -3.33 24.91
N GLY A 290 7.88 -3.26 25.73
CA GLY A 290 9.15 -3.90 25.47
C GLY A 290 9.06 -5.43 25.31
N LYS A 291 8.30 -6.09 26.18
CA LYS A 291 8.04 -7.54 26.10
C LYS A 291 7.23 -7.90 24.85
N TYR A 292 6.18 -7.14 24.56
CA TYR A 292 5.34 -7.34 23.40
C TYR A 292 6.11 -7.18 22.10
N PHE A 293 6.87 -6.09 21.97
CA PHE A 293 7.70 -5.81 20.81
C PHE A 293 8.78 -6.86 20.61
N LYS A 294 9.49 -7.25 21.68
CA LYS A 294 10.55 -8.28 21.61
C LYS A 294 9.99 -9.65 21.21
N ARG A 295 8.82 -10.03 21.71
CA ARG A 295 8.13 -11.28 21.32
C ARG A 295 7.87 -11.32 19.82
N ALA A 296 7.45 -10.20 19.22
CA ALA A 296 7.07 -10.13 17.83
C ALA A 296 8.26 -9.92 16.86
N THR A 297 9.34 -9.28 17.33
CA THR A 297 10.47 -8.86 16.46
C THR A 297 11.79 -9.56 16.77
N GLY A 298 11.89 -10.27 17.89
CA GLY A 298 13.13 -10.84 18.40
C GLY A 298 14.04 -9.83 19.12
N LEU A 299 13.88 -8.52 18.90
CA LEU A 299 14.71 -7.45 19.44
C LEU A 299 13.94 -6.59 20.44
N SER A 300 14.63 -6.06 21.46
CA SER A 300 14.03 -5.03 22.31
C SER A 300 13.87 -3.72 21.51
N PRO A 301 12.93 -2.83 21.89
CA PRO A 301 12.76 -1.53 21.23
C PRO A 301 14.05 -0.70 21.16
N LYS A 302 14.88 -0.78 22.22
CA LYS A 302 16.19 -0.09 22.27
C LYS A 302 17.17 -0.70 21.26
N GLN A 303 17.29 -2.02 21.21
CA GLN A 303 18.15 -2.72 20.25
C GLN A 303 17.68 -2.43 18.81
N TYR A 304 16.37 -2.46 18.57
CA TYR A 304 15.80 -2.18 17.25
C TYR A 304 16.10 -0.76 16.78
N ARG A 305 16.02 0.25 17.67
CA ARG A 305 16.40 1.64 17.36
C ARG A 305 17.89 1.78 17.07
N SER A 306 18.74 1.09 17.82
CA SER A 306 20.20 1.17 17.67
C SER A 306 20.73 0.37 16.47
N SER A 307 20.02 -0.65 16.00
CA SER A 307 20.49 -1.50 14.89
C SER A 307 20.59 -0.77 13.54
N LYS A 308 19.88 0.36 13.36
CA LYS A 308 20.05 1.23 12.18
C LYS A 308 21.15 2.30 12.32
N GLY A 309 21.62 2.58 13.54
CA GLY A 309 22.78 3.47 13.72
C GLY A 309 24.11 2.82 13.29
N ALA A 310 24.14 1.50 13.10
CA ALA A 310 25.34 0.76 12.73
C ALA A 310 25.46 0.45 11.23
N THR A 311 24.48 0.85 10.40
CA THR A 311 24.50 0.61 8.94
C THR A 311 24.87 1.87 8.15
N ASN A 312 25.16 2.98 8.83
CA ASN A 312 25.55 4.27 8.24
C ASN A 312 26.97 4.70 8.62
N GLU A 313 27.86 3.74 8.97
CA GLU A 313 29.32 3.96 9.08
C GLU A 313 30.07 3.18 8.00
#